data_6554f3c89e3a12e6c8a0b94c6523642f
#
_entry.id   6554f3c89e3a12e6c8a0b94c6523642f
#
_cell.length_a   1.000
_cell.length_b   1.000
_cell.length_c   1.000
_cell.angle_alpha   90.00
_cell.angle_beta   90.00
_cell.angle_gamma   90.00
#
_symmetry.space_group_name_H-M   'P 1'
#
loop_
_entity.id
_entity.type
_entity.pdbx_description
1 polymer ?
#
loop_
_entity_poly.entity_id
_entity_poly.type
_entity_poly.pdbx_seq_one_letter_code
_entity_poly.pdbx_strand_id
1 'polypeptide(L)'
;MIIVKSPREIELMKKAGEVVAKVFDECSKLMKPGVSTYEINAKAEEVITSCGCTGPCKGYYDYPAMTCVSVNDTLIHGIPSHKIVLREGDLVSLDVVANYHGYCADATRTFKIGITGERANRILEVCQKAFWNGVSLIKPGIHLGDVQEAIQKTVESNGYNVAREFTGHGIGKGMHEDPSIPNYGKAGNGPILTKGMALAIEPMILEGRKDVRILGDGWTVKSRDGKLTCHYENTVVVIDDGYEVITLTEEEKKLYV
;
A
#
# COMPACT_ATOMS: atom_id res chain seq x y z
N MET A 1 4.39 1.79 21.40
CA MET A 1 5.81 1.31 21.54
C MET A 1 6.16 0.50 20.31
N ILE A 2 7.26 0.79 19.63
CA ILE A 2 7.69 0.06 18.42
C ILE A 2 8.08 -1.39 18.82
N ILE A 3 7.50 -2.36 18.13
CA ILE A 3 7.71 -3.79 18.36
C ILE A 3 8.71 -4.32 17.34
N VAL A 4 9.84 -4.82 17.83
CA VAL A 4 10.85 -5.51 17.01
C VAL A 4 10.49 -6.98 16.90
N LYS A 5 10.42 -7.50 15.68
CA LYS A 5 10.01 -8.88 15.37
C LYS A 5 11.22 -9.81 15.45
N SER A 6 11.01 -10.97 16.07
CA SER A 6 11.98 -12.06 16.03
C SER A 6 12.07 -12.69 14.64
N PRO A 7 13.15 -13.43 14.32
CA PRO A 7 13.26 -14.13 13.03
C PRO A 7 12.05 -15.04 12.72
N ARG A 8 11.52 -15.74 13.73
CA ARG A 8 10.33 -16.60 13.58
C ARG A 8 9.08 -15.79 13.19
N GLU A 9 8.89 -14.63 13.79
CA GLU A 9 7.74 -13.76 13.48
C GLU A 9 7.86 -13.19 12.07
N ILE A 10 9.08 -12.81 11.66
CA ILE A 10 9.35 -12.36 10.28
C ILE A 10 9.02 -13.45 9.26
N GLU A 11 9.38 -14.71 9.53
CA GLU A 11 9.02 -15.83 8.64
C GLU A 11 7.50 -16.01 8.49
N LEU A 12 6.72 -15.80 9.55
CA LEU A 12 5.25 -15.82 9.46
C LEU A 12 4.73 -14.62 8.65
N MET A 13 5.32 -13.44 8.81
CA MET A 13 4.99 -12.26 8.00
C MET A 13 5.33 -12.47 6.51
N LYS A 14 6.46 -13.12 6.20
CA LYS A 14 6.81 -13.49 4.82
C LYS A 14 5.76 -14.41 4.20
N LYS A 15 5.24 -15.38 4.97
CA LYS A 15 4.13 -16.24 4.49
C LYS A 15 2.86 -15.45 4.22
N ALA A 16 2.52 -14.47 5.05
CA ALA A 16 1.43 -13.54 4.76
C ALA A 16 1.71 -12.73 3.48
N GLY A 17 2.94 -12.23 3.32
CA GLY A 17 3.40 -11.49 2.14
C GLY A 17 3.32 -12.30 0.83
N GLU A 18 3.67 -13.59 0.86
CA GLU A 18 3.50 -14.50 -0.27
C GLU A 18 2.02 -14.61 -0.70
N VAL A 19 1.09 -14.57 0.28
CA VAL A 19 -0.35 -14.59 -0.03
C VAL A 19 -0.82 -13.26 -0.61
N VAL A 20 -0.35 -12.13 -0.07
CA VAL A 20 -0.62 -10.80 -0.64
C VAL A 20 -0.14 -10.71 -2.10
N ALA A 21 1.08 -11.14 -2.38
CA ALA A 21 1.62 -11.20 -3.74
C ALA A 21 0.76 -12.06 -4.67
N LYS A 22 0.33 -13.25 -4.20
CA LYS A 22 -0.57 -14.13 -4.96
C LYS A 22 -1.93 -13.48 -5.25
N VAL A 23 -2.46 -12.67 -4.32
CA VAL A 23 -3.68 -11.90 -4.56
C VAL A 23 -3.48 -10.93 -5.72
N PHE A 24 -2.34 -10.21 -5.78
CA PHE A 24 -2.05 -9.32 -6.91
C PHE A 24 -1.95 -10.07 -8.23
N ASP A 25 -1.27 -11.21 -8.27
CA ASP A 25 -1.16 -12.04 -9.49
C ASP A 25 -2.52 -12.51 -9.98
N GLU A 26 -3.41 -12.95 -9.08
CA GLU A 26 -4.74 -13.43 -9.48
C GLU A 26 -5.70 -12.28 -9.82
N CYS A 27 -5.70 -11.20 -9.05
CA CYS A 27 -6.56 -10.05 -9.28
C CYS A 27 -6.13 -9.24 -10.53
N SER A 28 -4.84 -9.22 -10.89
CA SER A 28 -4.36 -8.55 -12.11
C SER A 28 -5.10 -9.05 -13.37
N LYS A 29 -5.48 -10.32 -13.42
CA LYS A 29 -6.24 -10.93 -14.52
C LYS A 29 -7.66 -10.36 -14.67
N LEU A 30 -8.18 -9.74 -13.61
CA LEU A 30 -9.49 -9.07 -13.56
C LEU A 30 -9.40 -7.56 -13.80
N MET A 31 -8.21 -6.98 -13.90
CA MET A 31 -8.01 -5.54 -14.10
C MET A 31 -8.28 -5.13 -15.55
N LYS A 32 -9.55 -5.16 -15.95
CA LYS A 32 -10.02 -4.87 -17.30
C LYS A 32 -11.39 -4.17 -17.29
N PRO A 33 -11.74 -3.42 -18.33
CA PRO A 33 -13.05 -2.77 -18.44
C PRO A 33 -14.21 -3.78 -18.29
N GLY A 34 -15.26 -3.35 -17.61
CA GLY A 34 -16.48 -4.13 -17.39
C GLY A 34 -16.49 -4.95 -16.11
N VAL A 35 -15.35 -5.11 -15.41
CA VAL A 35 -15.28 -5.80 -14.09
C VAL A 35 -15.64 -4.80 -12.99
N SER A 36 -16.43 -5.22 -12.02
CA SER A 36 -16.75 -4.40 -10.85
C SER A 36 -15.68 -4.52 -9.75
N THR A 37 -15.55 -3.50 -8.91
CA THR A 37 -14.65 -3.55 -7.75
C THR A 37 -15.06 -4.65 -6.76
N TYR A 38 -16.33 -5.04 -6.73
CA TYR A 38 -16.80 -6.18 -5.93
C TYR A 38 -16.22 -7.51 -6.42
N GLU A 39 -16.15 -7.76 -7.73
CA GLU A 39 -15.57 -8.99 -8.29
C GLU A 39 -14.09 -9.11 -7.98
N ILE A 40 -13.35 -7.99 -7.95
CA ILE A 40 -11.94 -7.95 -7.55
C ILE A 40 -11.81 -8.35 -6.07
N ASN A 41 -12.62 -7.75 -5.19
CA ASN A 41 -12.62 -8.10 -3.77
C ASN A 41 -13.01 -9.58 -3.54
N ALA A 42 -14.00 -10.09 -4.27
CA ALA A 42 -14.40 -11.49 -4.16
C ALA A 42 -13.28 -12.46 -4.55
N LYS A 43 -12.51 -12.13 -5.61
CA LYS A 43 -11.34 -12.90 -6.00
C LYS A 43 -10.23 -12.82 -4.95
N ALA A 44 -9.97 -11.66 -4.38
CA ALA A 44 -8.99 -11.50 -3.31
C ALA A 44 -9.38 -12.33 -2.07
N GLU A 45 -10.66 -12.29 -1.67
CA GLU A 45 -11.20 -13.09 -0.56
C GLU A 45 -11.02 -14.60 -0.82
N GLU A 46 -11.33 -15.08 -2.03
CA GLU A 46 -11.11 -16.47 -2.46
C GLU A 46 -9.63 -16.88 -2.30
N VAL A 47 -8.70 -16.05 -2.79
CA VAL A 47 -7.27 -16.35 -2.73
C VAL A 47 -6.77 -16.37 -1.27
N ILE A 48 -7.08 -15.36 -0.48
CA ILE A 48 -6.66 -15.25 0.93
C ILE A 48 -7.15 -16.48 1.71
N THR A 49 -8.44 -16.82 1.58
CA THR A 49 -9.04 -17.92 2.33
C THR A 49 -8.53 -19.28 1.87
N SER A 50 -8.33 -19.48 0.55
CA SER A 50 -7.77 -20.73 0.01
C SER A 50 -6.32 -20.99 0.46
N CYS A 51 -5.59 -19.96 0.83
CA CYS A 51 -4.23 -20.06 1.39
C CYS A 51 -4.21 -20.25 2.91
N GLY A 52 -5.37 -20.42 3.55
CA GLY A 52 -5.46 -20.56 5.01
C GLY A 52 -5.20 -19.28 5.80
N CYS A 53 -5.26 -18.13 5.12
CA CYS A 53 -5.11 -16.80 5.73
C CYS A 53 -6.48 -16.19 6.06
N THR A 54 -6.46 -15.19 6.94
CA THR A 54 -7.60 -14.28 7.17
C THR A 54 -7.27 -12.90 6.63
N GLY A 55 -8.29 -12.11 6.28
CA GLY A 55 -8.14 -10.71 5.88
C GLY A 55 -8.63 -9.80 7.00
N PRO A 56 -7.73 -9.20 7.77
CA PRO A 56 -8.10 -8.43 8.96
C PRO A 56 -8.84 -7.12 8.66
N CYS A 57 -8.88 -6.66 7.42
CA CYS A 57 -9.66 -5.48 7.03
C CYS A 57 -11.16 -5.69 7.27
N LYS A 58 -11.70 -6.90 6.94
CA LYS A 58 -13.13 -7.19 7.08
C LYS A 58 -13.54 -7.22 8.55
N GLY A 59 -14.39 -6.28 8.93
CA GLY A 59 -14.84 -6.08 10.33
C GLY A 59 -13.97 -5.13 11.15
N TYR A 60 -12.86 -4.64 10.60
CA TYR A 60 -12.03 -3.63 11.27
C TYR A 60 -12.77 -2.30 11.34
N TYR A 61 -13.14 -1.87 12.55
CA TYR A 61 -14.05 -0.72 12.77
C TYR A 61 -15.27 -0.74 11.82
N ASP A 62 -15.87 -1.91 11.65
CA ASP A 62 -17.04 -2.16 10.79
C ASP A 62 -16.77 -2.01 9.28
N TYR A 63 -15.50 -2.02 8.82
CA TYR A 63 -15.21 -2.04 7.39
C TYR A 63 -15.81 -3.31 6.73
N PRO A 64 -16.59 -3.18 5.63
CA PRO A 64 -17.44 -4.29 5.18
C PRO A 64 -16.76 -5.33 4.26
N ALA A 65 -15.51 -5.09 3.82
CA ALA A 65 -14.88 -5.87 2.76
C ALA A 65 -13.51 -6.44 3.15
N MET A 66 -13.02 -7.40 2.38
CA MET A 66 -11.73 -8.06 2.59
C MET A 66 -10.56 -7.17 2.16
N THR A 67 -10.78 -6.33 1.14
CA THR A 67 -9.78 -5.43 0.53
C THR A 67 -10.37 -4.05 0.32
N CYS A 68 -9.49 -3.05 0.12
CA CYS A 68 -9.94 -1.76 -0.41
C CYS A 68 -9.69 -1.71 -1.92
N VAL A 69 -10.67 -1.23 -2.69
CA VAL A 69 -10.53 -1.06 -4.15
C VAL A 69 -10.86 0.37 -4.52
N SER A 70 -9.83 1.16 -4.75
CA SER A 70 -9.92 2.61 -4.91
C SER A 70 -9.70 3.01 -6.37
N VAL A 71 -10.64 3.73 -6.98
CA VAL A 71 -10.61 4.06 -8.41
C VAL A 71 -10.38 5.57 -8.60
N ASN A 72 -9.43 5.93 -9.45
CA ASN A 72 -9.11 7.30 -9.92
C ASN A 72 -8.89 8.32 -8.80
N ASP A 73 -9.92 9.10 -8.45
CA ASP A 73 -9.89 10.15 -7.43
C ASP A 73 -10.12 9.60 -6.01
N THR A 74 -10.39 8.31 -5.87
CA THR A 74 -10.43 7.62 -4.59
C THR A 74 -9.00 7.24 -4.21
N LEU A 75 -8.49 7.87 -3.13
CA LEU A 75 -7.10 7.68 -2.69
C LEU A 75 -6.91 6.32 -2.01
N ILE A 76 -7.72 6.06 -0.99
CA ILE A 76 -7.67 4.85 -0.15
C ILE A 76 -9.07 4.47 0.36
N HIS A 77 -9.16 3.28 0.95
CA HIS A 77 -10.33 2.75 1.63
C HIS A 77 -11.60 2.69 0.78
N GLY A 78 -11.47 2.61 -0.56
CA GLY A 78 -12.61 2.46 -1.44
C GLY A 78 -13.36 1.17 -1.14
N ILE A 79 -14.64 1.27 -0.72
CA ILE A 79 -15.47 0.10 -0.45
C ILE A 79 -15.85 -0.60 -1.76
N PRO A 80 -15.51 -1.88 -1.95
CA PRO A 80 -15.86 -2.64 -3.14
C PRO A 80 -17.37 -2.68 -3.39
N SER A 81 -17.78 -2.48 -4.63
CA SER A 81 -19.20 -2.38 -4.99
C SER A 81 -19.50 -2.91 -6.40
N HIS A 82 -20.63 -3.57 -6.59
CA HIS A 82 -21.15 -3.93 -7.91
C HIS A 82 -21.46 -2.71 -8.79
N LYS A 83 -21.65 -1.54 -8.18
CA LYS A 83 -21.99 -0.29 -8.90
C LYS A 83 -20.76 0.43 -9.46
N ILE A 84 -19.57 0.14 -8.95
CA ILE A 84 -18.31 0.71 -9.43
C ILE A 84 -17.71 -0.30 -10.40
N VAL A 85 -17.91 -0.04 -11.69
CA VAL A 85 -17.45 -0.87 -12.80
C VAL A 85 -16.28 -0.17 -13.47
N LEU A 86 -15.18 -0.89 -13.66
CA LEU A 86 -13.93 -0.39 -14.27
C LEU A 86 -14.15 -0.01 -15.73
N ARG A 87 -13.49 1.05 -16.15
CA ARG A 87 -13.55 1.60 -17.51
C ARG A 87 -12.15 1.72 -18.09
N GLU A 88 -12.08 1.75 -19.39
CA GLU A 88 -10.85 2.05 -20.13
C GLU A 88 -10.24 3.36 -19.62
N GLY A 89 -8.95 3.33 -19.31
CA GLY A 89 -8.21 4.49 -18.83
C GLY A 89 -8.22 4.70 -17.30
N ASP A 90 -8.98 3.91 -16.54
CA ASP A 90 -8.99 4.01 -15.07
C ASP A 90 -7.64 3.60 -14.44
N LEU A 91 -7.34 4.21 -13.29
CA LEU A 91 -6.37 3.71 -12.32
C LEU A 91 -7.11 3.07 -11.16
N VAL A 92 -6.67 1.89 -10.73
CA VAL A 92 -7.30 1.13 -9.65
C VAL A 92 -6.25 0.70 -8.64
N SER A 93 -6.33 1.23 -7.43
CA SER A 93 -5.51 0.78 -6.31
C SER A 93 -6.24 -0.34 -5.58
N LEU A 94 -5.62 -1.52 -5.55
CA LEU A 94 -6.04 -2.68 -4.75
C LEU A 94 -5.12 -2.76 -3.54
N ASP A 95 -5.71 -2.66 -2.36
CA ASP A 95 -5.05 -2.67 -1.07
C ASP A 95 -5.45 -3.95 -0.32
N VAL A 96 -4.46 -4.72 0.12
CA VAL A 96 -4.61 -6.10 0.59
C VAL A 96 -3.79 -6.35 1.84
N VAL A 97 -4.49 -6.71 2.91
CA VAL A 97 -3.87 -7.25 4.11
C VAL A 97 -4.18 -8.74 4.25
N ALA A 98 -3.15 -9.56 4.41
CA ALA A 98 -3.30 -10.95 4.78
C ALA A 98 -2.71 -11.22 6.17
N ASN A 99 -3.38 -12.07 6.94
CA ASN A 99 -2.88 -12.53 8.23
C ASN A 99 -2.66 -14.04 8.18
N TYR A 100 -1.42 -14.46 8.41
CA TYR A 100 -1.01 -15.86 8.49
C TYR A 100 -0.57 -16.20 9.91
N HIS A 101 -1.31 -17.09 10.58
CA HIS A 101 -1.02 -17.53 11.96
C HIS A 101 -0.79 -16.37 12.94
N GLY A 102 -1.58 -15.28 12.82
CA GLY A 102 -1.54 -14.15 13.73
C GLY A 102 -0.55 -13.05 13.36
N TYR A 103 0.07 -13.10 12.17
CA TYR A 103 0.98 -12.06 11.66
C TYR A 103 0.52 -11.54 10.30
N CYS A 104 0.53 -10.22 10.17
CA CYS A 104 0.06 -9.50 9.01
C CYS A 104 1.18 -9.16 8.04
N ALA A 105 0.83 -9.10 6.76
CA ALA A 105 1.54 -8.36 5.73
C ALA A 105 0.53 -7.54 4.94
N ASP A 106 0.93 -6.35 4.52
CA ASP A 106 0.13 -5.33 3.89
C ASP A 106 0.80 -4.80 2.63
N ALA A 107 0.05 -4.64 1.56
CA ALA A 107 0.55 -3.99 0.35
C ALA A 107 -0.58 -3.46 -0.53
N THR A 108 -0.25 -2.43 -1.29
CA THR A 108 -1.14 -1.85 -2.30
C THR A 108 -0.46 -1.80 -3.66
N ARG A 109 -1.22 -2.14 -4.70
CA ARG A 109 -0.82 -1.95 -6.11
C ARG A 109 -1.86 -1.12 -6.84
N THR A 110 -1.39 -0.12 -7.59
CA THR A 110 -2.22 0.60 -8.54
C THR A 110 -2.06 0.02 -9.94
N PHE A 111 -3.17 -0.44 -10.52
CA PHE A 111 -3.25 -1.05 -11.84
C PHE A 111 -3.82 -0.07 -12.86
N LYS A 112 -3.37 -0.20 -14.09
CA LYS A 112 -3.94 0.50 -15.27
C LYS A 112 -5.01 -0.37 -15.91
N ILE A 113 -6.16 0.24 -16.23
CA ILE A 113 -7.24 -0.47 -16.90
C ILE A 113 -7.20 -0.14 -18.40
N GLY A 114 -6.79 -1.13 -19.20
CA GLY A 114 -6.61 -0.96 -20.63
C GLY A 114 -5.54 0.10 -20.97
N ILE A 115 -5.81 0.96 -21.96
CA ILE A 115 -4.91 2.03 -22.38
C ILE A 115 -5.14 3.28 -21.53
N THR A 116 -4.17 3.65 -20.74
CA THR A 116 -4.21 4.85 -19.90
C THR A 116 -3.48 6.02 -20.55
N GLY A 117 -3.96 7.24 -20.27
CA GLY A 117 -3.31 8.47 -20.73
C GLY A 117 -1.99 8.76 -20.01
N GLU A 118 -1.21 9.71 -20.56
CA GLU A 118 0.10 10.10 -20.04
C GLU A 118 0.05 10.53 -18.55
N ARG A 119 -1.00 11.27 -18.15
CA ARG A 119 -1.21 11.71 -16.76
C ARG A 119 -1.27 10.52 -15.79
N ALA A 120 -2.04 9.49 -16.14
CA ALA A 120 -2.20 8.28 -15.33
C ALA A 120 -0.90 7.47 -15.27
N ASN A 121 -0.19 7.35 -16.38
CA ASN A 121 1.11 6.68 -16.42
C ASN A 121 2.13 7.39 -15.53
N ARG A 122 2.20 8.73 -15.60
CA ARG A 122 3.18 9.52 -14.87
C ARG A 122 2.94 9.50 -13.36
N ILE A 123 1.68 9.61 -12.88
CA ILE A 123 1.41 9.56 -11.45
C ILE A 123 1.77 8.19 -10.86
N LEU A 124 1.49 7.10 -11.60
CA LEU A 124 1.86 5.74 -11.19
C LEU A 124 3.38 5.57 -11.09
N GLU A 125 4.11 6.01 -12.11
CA GLU A 125 5.58 5.96 -12.11
C GLU A 125 6.18 6.74 -10.93
N VAL A 126 5.70 7.95 -10.68
CA VAL A 126 6.19 8.79 -9.57
C VAL A 126 5.87 8.16 -8.22
N CYS A 127 4.68 7.55 -8.06
CA CYS A 127 4.30 6.88 -6.83
C CYS A 127 5.24 5.70 -6.51
N GLN A 128 5.48 4.84 -7.49
CA GLN A 128 6.42 3.72 -7.36
C GLN A 128 7.85 4.21 -7.09
N LYS A 129 8.31 5.22 -7.85
CA LYS A 129 9.63 5.82 -7.64
C LYS A 129 9.80 6.42 -6.25
N ALA A 130 8.76 7.05 -5.70
CA ALA A 130 8.79 7.60 -4.36
C ALA A 130 8.97 6.51 -3.31
N PHE A 131 8.27 5.38 -3.44
CA PHE A 131 8.46 4.22 -2.59
C PHE A 131 9.92 3.74 -2.63
N TRP A 132 10.44 3.44 -3.82
CA TRP A 132 11.78 2.87 -3.96
C TRP A 132 12.88 3.84 -3.52
N ASN A 133 12.76 5.13 -3.78
CA ASN A 133 13.71 6.14 -3.29
C ASN A 133 13.72 6.23 -1.76
N GLY A 134 12.57 6.10 -1.11
CA GLY A 134 12.49 6.06 0.35
C GLY A 134 13.10 4.77 0.91
N VAL A 135 12.62 3.63 0.43
CA VAL A 135 13.00 2.31 0.94
C VAL A 135 14.49 1.99 0.73
N SER A 136 15.09 2.47 -0.37
CA SER A 136 16.51 2.28 -0.66
C SER A 136 17.45 2.85 0.42
N LEU A 137 16.96 3.76 1.26
CA LEU A 137 17.74 4.32 2.38
C LEU A 137 17.68 3.44 3.64
N ILE A 138 16.74 2.48 3.72
CA ILE A 138 16.50 1.70 4.92
C ILE A 138 17.67 0.79 5.26
N LYS A 139 18.22 1.01 6.45
CA LYS A 139 19.19 0.15 7.12
C LYS A 139 19.18 0.47 8.61
N PRO A 140 19.71 -0.39 9.48
CA PRO A 140 19.88 -0.07 10.89
C PRO A 140 20.69 1.23 11.09
N GLY A 141 20.24 2.06 12.01
CA GLY A 141 20.92 3.31 12.39
C GLY A 141 20.44 4.58 11.69
N ILE A 142 19.68 4.49 10.60
CA ILE A 142 19.08 5.70 10.01
C ILE A 142 17.80 6.12 10.76
N HIS A 143 17.44 7.38 10.63
CA HIS A 143 16.16 7.87 11.14
C HIS A 143 15.02 7.62 10.15
N LEU A 144 13.83 7.33 10.65
CA LEU A 144 12.63 7.17 9.81
C LEU A 144 12.36 8.43 8.96
N GLY A 145 12.69 9.61 9.49
CA GLY A 145 12.59 10.89 8.77
C GLY A 145 13.40 10.97 7.47
N ASP A 146 14.48 10.17 7.34
CA ASP A 146 15.27 10.11 6.11
C ASP A 146 14.44 9.48 4.98
N VAL A 147 13.71 8.40 5.28
CA VAL A 147 12.79 7.72 4.36
C VAL A 147 11.62 8.65 3.97
N GLN A 148 11.00 9.27 4.98
CA GLN A 148 9.87 10.18 4.81
C GLN A 148 10.22 11.39 3.93
N GLU A 149 11.38 12.03 4.16
CA GLU A 149 11.85 13.16 3.37
C GLU A 149 12.14 12.74 1.92
N ALA A 150 12.73 11.57 1.70
CA ALA A 150 13.02 11.06 0.35
C ALA A 150 11.73 10.81 -0.46
N ILE A 151 10.70 10.23 0.18
CA ILE A 151 9.37 10.05 -0.42
C ILE A 151 8.79 11.42 -0.80
N GLN A 152 8.72 12.34 0.16
CA GLN A 152 8.17 13.68 -0.04
C GLN A 152 8.88 14.43 -1.17
N LYS A 153 10.21 14.48 -1.15
CA LYS A 153 11.02 15.17 -2.18
C LYS A 153 10.77 14.58 -3.56
N THR A 154 10.67 13.24 -3.67
CA THR A 154 10.40 12.59 -4.94
C THR A 154 9.03 13.00 -5.49
N VAL A 155 8.00 13.01 -4.66
CA VAL A 155 6.63 13.36 -5.06
C VAL A 155 6.53 14.84 -5.45
N GLU A 156 6.98 15.73 -4.54
CA GLU A 156 6.80 17.18 -4.71
C GLU A 156 7.68 17.74 -5.85
N SER A 157 8.89 17.22 -6.07
CA SER A 157 9.75 17.63 -7.21
C SER A 157 9.18 17.23 -8.57
N ASN A 158 8.25 16.26 -8.62
CA ASN A 158 7.53 15.88 -9.83
C ASN A 158 6.18 16.58 -10.00
N GLY A 159 5.86 17.56 -9.13
CA GLY A 159 4.65 18.39 -9.22
C GLY A 159 3.40 17.76 -8.62
N TYR A 160 3.53 16.71 -7.82
CA TYR A 160 2.45 16.05 -7.08
C TYR A 160 2.48 16.43 -5.61
N ASN A 161 1.46 16.02 -4.86
CA ASN A 161 1.37 16.20 -3.42
C ASN A 161 1.27 14.86 -2.70
N VAL A 162 1.82 14.76 -1.50
CA VAL A 162 1.61 13.63 -0.59
C VAL A 162 0.39 13.89 0.30
N ALA A 163 -0.38 12.86 0.59
CA ALA A 163 -1.46 12.93 1.57
C ALA A 163 -0.87 13.30 2.96
N ARG A 164 -1.60 14.14 3.71
CA ARG A 164 -1.16 14.62 5.02
C ARG A 164 -1.91 13.99 6.17
N GLU A 165 -3.14 13.52 5.92
CA GLU A 165 -4.06 12.98 6.92
C GLU A 165 -3.89 11.49 7.15
N PHE A 166 -3.22 10.79 6.24
CA PHE A 166 -3.00 9.35 6.29
C PHE A 166 -1.51 9.03 6.24
N THR A 167 -1.15 7.92 6.87
CA THR A 167 0.24 7.57 7.11
C THR A 167 0.44 6.07 6.97
N GLY A 168 1.61 5.64 6.57
CA GLY A 168 2.09 4.29 6.79
C GLY A 168 2.26 3.99 8.29
N HIS A 169 2.61 2.77 8.60
CA HIS A 169 2.59 2.29 9.98
C HIS A 169 3.59 1.15 10.20
N GLY A 170 3.89 0.87 11.47
CA GLY A 170 4.45 -0.42 11.85
C GLY A 170 3.44 -1.53 11.63
N ILE A 171 3.90 -2.75 11.40
CA ILE A 171 3.04 -3.91 11.15
C ILE A 171 3.61 -5.17 11.80
N GLY A 172 2.76 -6.11 12.18
CA GLY A 172 3.17 -7.34 12.82
C GLY A 172 1.97 -8.21 13.22
N LYS A 173 1.74 -8.40 14.51
CA LYS A 173 0.52 -9.04 15.01
C LYS A 173 -0.70 -8.17 14.75
N GLY A 174 -0.57 -6.88 15.03
CA GLY A 174 -1.54 -5.88 14.62
C GLY A 174 -1.34 -5.49 13.16
N MET A 175 -2.44 -5.26 12.46
CA MET A 175 -2.41 -4.66 11.12
C MET A 175 -1.75 -3.29 11.19
N HIS A 176 -2.13 -2.47 12.16
CA HIS A 176 -1.52 -1.18 12.45
C HIS A 176 -0.79 -1.22 13.81
N GLU A 177 0.50 -0.98 13.78
CA GLU A 177 1.38 -0.86 14.95
C GLU A 177 2.17 0.45 14.89
N ASP A 178 2.85 0.82 15.98
CA ASP A 178 3.88 1.87 15.96
C ASP A 178 5.09 1.46 15.09
N PRO A 179 5.76 2.42 14.45
CA PRO A 179 5.47 3.86 14.43
C PRO A 179 4.47 4.26 13.35
N SER A 180 3.82 5.43 13.51
CA SER A 180 3.20 6.11 12.37
C SER A 180 4.27 6.60 11.39
N ILE A 181 4.02 6.46 10.08
CA ILE A 181 4.98 6.73 9.01
C ILE A 181 4.37 7.71 7.97
N PRO A 182 4.24 9.00 8.30
CA PRO A 182 3.81 10.00 7.31
C PRO A 182 4.68 9.97 6.05
N ASN A 183 4.08 10.24 4.90
CA ASN A 183 4.79 10.37 3.62
C ASN A 183 5.53 11.71 3.46
N TYR A 184 5.77 12.38 4.58
CA TYR A 184 6.51 13.64 4.68
C TYR A 184 7.26 13.69 6.00
N GLY A 185 8.39 14.38 6.00
CA GLY A 185 9.22 14.48 7.19
C GLY A 185 10.49 15.27 6.97
N LYS A 186 11.40 15.17 7.92
CA LYS A 186 12.71 15.81 7.87
C LYS A 186 13.79 14.78 8.20
N ALA A 187 14.80 14.69 7.36
CA ALA A 187 15.96 13.83 7.58
C ALA A 187 16.58 14.06 8.97
N GLY A 188 17.07 12.99 9.57
CA GLY A 188 17.63 12.96 10.91
C GLY A 188 16.62 13.01 12.06
N ASN A 189 15.31 13.00 11.77
CA ASN A 189 14.25 13.02 12.77
C ASN A 189 13.51 11.68 12.87
N GLY A 190 12.73 11.53 13.94
CA GLY A 190 11.93 10.34 14.20
C GLY A 190 12.73 9.18 14.78
N PRO A 191 12.11 8.01 14.94
CA PRO A 191 12.77 6.84 15.50
C PRO A 191 13.93 6.35 14.62
N ILE A 192 14.97 5.84 15.27
CA ILE A 192 16.08 5.16 14.60
C ILE A 192 15.60 3.76 14.20
N LEU A 193 15.80 3.39 12.94
CA LEU A 193 15.45 2.07 12.46
C LEU A 193 16.44 1.03 12.99
N THR A 194 15.90 -0.09 13.44
CA THR A 194 16.67 -1.22 13.96
C THR A 194 16.24 -2.52 13.32
N LYS A 195 17.15 -3.48 13.22
CA LYS A 195 16.86 -4.82 12.71
C LYS A 195 15.62 -5.41 13.37
N GLY A 196 14.75 -6.02 12.57
CA GLY A 196 13.50 -6.64 13.02
C GLY A 196 12.31 -5.70 13.09
N MET A 197 12.47 -4.39 12.82
CA MET A 197 11.31 -3.53 12.58
C MET A 197 10.66 -3.94 11.26
N ALA A 198 9.33 -4.01 11.26
CA ALA A 198 8.52 -4.25 10.07
C ALA A 198 7.58 -3.06 9.87
N LEU A 199 7.57 -2.51 8.67
CA LEU A 199 7.00 -1.22 8.31
C LEU A 199 6.16 -1.36 7.05
N ALA A 200 4.92 -0.88 7.06
CA ALA A 200 4.14 -0.61 5.87
C ALA A 200 4.52 0.78 5.36
N ILE A 201 5.26 0.81 4.26
CA ILE A 201 5.68 2.05 3.59
C ILE A 201 4.75 2.26 2.41
N GLU A 202 3.99 3.35 2.42
CA GLU A 202 2.84 3.52 1.55
C GLU A 202 2.69 4.95 1.00
N PRO A 203 3.49 5.37 0.03
CA PRO A 203 3.25 6.64 -0.64
C PRO A 203 1.83 6.74 -1.20
N MET A 204 1.09 7.71 -0.66
CA MET A 204 -0.24 8.12 -1.10
C MET A 204 -0.13 9.49 -1.76
N ILE A 205 -0.28 9.56 -3.08
CA ILE A 205 -0.04 10.79 -3.82
C ILE A 205 -1.28 11.32 -4.54
N LEU A 206 -1.33 12.64 -4.66
CA LEU A 206 -2.43 13.37 -5.29
C LEU A 206 -1.89 14.24 -6.44
N GLU A 207 -2.56 14.18 -7.59
CA GLU A 207 -2.21 14.98 -8.76
C GLU A 207 -2.48 16.47 -8.56
N GLY A 208 -3.46 16.79 -7.74
CA GLY A 208 -3.90 18.15 -7.51
C GLY A 208 -3.57 18.66 -6.12
N ARG A 209 -4.60 19.16 -5.43
CA ARG A 209 -4.47 19.65 -4.06
C ARG A 209 -4.18 18.51 -3.10
N LYS A 210 -3.50 18.82 -2.00
CA LYS A 210 -3.19 17.84 -0.94
C LYS A 210 -4.40 17.45 -0.08
N ASP A 211 -5.50 18.22 -0.18
CA ASP A 211 -6.67 18.03 0.65
C ASP A 211 -7.51 16.84 0.19
N VAL A 212 -7.95 16.05 1.13
CA VAL A 212 -8.85 14.91 0.91
C VAL A 212 -10.18 15.12 1.60
N ARG A 213 -11.14 14.23 1.33
CA ARG A 213 -12.43 14.16 2.02
C ARG A 213 -12.83 12.71 2.23
N ILE A 214 -13.38 12.42 3.39
CA ILE A 214 -14.03 11.15 3.71
C ILE A 214 -15.48 11.25 3.27
N LEU A 215 -15.99 10.21 2.58
CA LEU A 215 -17.37 10.16 2.15
C LEU A 215 -18.32 9.80 3.30
N GLY A 216 -19.62 9.89 3.03
CA GLY A 216 -20.66 9.59 4.02
C GLY A 216 -20.75 8.12 4.43
N ASP A 217 -20.02 7.22 3.78
CA ASP A 217 -19.84 5.82 4.18
C ASP A 217 -18.86 5.65 5.35
N GLY A 218 -18.20 6.74 5.76
CA GLY A 218 -17.26 6.78 6.88
C GLY A 218 -15.85 6.24 6.54
N TRP A 219 -15.63 5.72 5.32
CA TRP A 219 -14.40 5.06 4.92
C TRP A 219 -13.73 5.64 3.67
N THR A 220 -14.47 5.71 2.58
CA THR A 220 -13.92 6.08 1.28
C THR A 220 -13.31 7.48 1.31
N VAL A 221 -12.00 7.55 1.04
CA VAL A 221 -11.24 8.80 1.02
C VAL A 221 -10.99 9.22 -0.42
N LYS A 222 -11.42 10.44 -0.78
CA LYS A 222 -11.25 10.98 -2.14
C LYS A 222 -10.45 12.27 -2.14
N SER A 223 -9.74 12.51 -3.25
CA SER A 223 -9.17 13.83 -3.50
C SER A 223 -10.27 14.88 -3.52
N ARG A 224 -10.01 16.05 -2.93
CA ARG A 224 -11.06 17.08 -2.81
C ARG A 224 -11.37 17.79 -4.12
N ASP A 225 -10.43 17.78 -5.04
CA ASP A 225 -10.54 18.42 -6.35
C ASP A 225 -10.92 17.45 -7.49
N GLY A 226 -11.13 16.17 -7.18
CA GLY A 226 -11.54 15.15 -8.14
C GLY A 226 -10.44 14.73 -9.12
N LYS A 227 -9.17 15.13 -8.87
CA LYS A 227 -8.04 14.72 -9.68
C LYS A 227 -7.53 13.33 -9.29
N LEU A 228 -6.70 12.75 -10.16
CA LEU A 228 -6.15 11.42 -9.97
C LEU A 228 -5.36 11.30 -8.65
N THR A 229 -5.44 10.12 -8.09
CA THR A 229 -4.65 9.69 -6.94
C THR A 229 -3.93 8.38 -7.26
N CYS A 230 -2.89 8.08 -6.52
CA CYS A 230 -2.19 6.81 -6.63
C CYS A 230 -1.67 6.38 -5.27
N HIS A 231 -1.73 5.08 -5.02
CA HIS A 231 -1.24 4.46 -3.81
C HIS A 231 -0.35 3.27 -4.19
N TYR A 232 0.85 3.21 -3.64
CA TYR A 232 1.76 2.08 -3.79
C TYR A 232 2.40 1.75 -2.46
N GLU A 233 2.35 0.50 -2.07
CA GLU A 233 2.74 0.07 -0.74
C GLU A 233 3.39 -1.29 -0.72
N ASN A 234 4.28 -1.49 0.24
CA ASN A 234 4.76 -2.81 0.65
C ASN A 234 5.09 -2.86 2.14
N THR A 235 5.00 -4.08 2.68
CA THR A 235 5.62 -4.41 3.96
C THR A 235 7.12 -4.61 3.77
N VAL A 236 7.90 -3.83 4.52
CA VAL A 236 9.36 -3.79 4.49
C VAL A 236 9.91 -4.18 5.85
N VAL A 237 10.85 -5.11 5.89
CA VAL A 237 11.53 -5.55 7.11
C VAL A 237 12.96 -5.02 7.11
N VAL A 238 13.39 -4.40 8.22
CA VAL A 238 14.78 -3.96 8.41
C VAL A 238 15.63 -5.18 8.77
N ILE A 239 16.66 -5.46 7.97
CA ILE A 239 17.61 -6.56 8.16
C ILE A 239 18.99 -6.05 8.58
N ASP A 240 20.01 -6.91 8.68
CA ASP A 240 21.34 -6.54 9.21
C ASP A 240 22.00 -5.39 8.44
N ASP A 241 21.96 -5.43 7.11
CA ASP A 241 22.67 -4.48 6.23
C ASP A 241 21.75 -3.73 5.27
N GLY A 242 20.44 -3.62 5.59
CA GLY A 242 19.48 -2.99 4.69
C GLY A 242 18.04 -3.36 5.01
N TYR A 243 17.31 -3.76 4.00
CA TYR A 243 15.90 -4.09 4.10
C TYR A 243 15.52 -5.27 3.21
N GLU A 244 14.38 -5.87 3.52
CA GLU A 244 13.73 -6.88 2.69
C GLU A 244 12.26 -6.47 2.47
N VAL A 245 11.81 -6.46 1.21
CA VAL A 245 10.41 -6.25 0.87
C VAL A 245 9.73 -7.60 0.75
N ILE A 246 8.78 -7.89 1.63
CA ILE A 246 8.20 -9.24 1.77
C ILE A 246 6.89 -9.45 1.01
N THR A 247 6.40 -8.45 0.28
CA THR A 247 5.11 -8.47 -0.42
C THR A 247 5.23 -8.33 -1.94
N LEU A 248 6.44 -8.53 -2.49
CA LEU A 248 6.67 -8.50 -3.94
C LEU A 248 6.18 -9.76 -4.63
N THR A 249 5.55 -9.59 -5.80
CA THR A 249 5.29 -10.70 -6.73
C THR A 249 6.59 -11.25 -7.31
N GLU A 250 6.55 -12.45 -7.90
CA GLU A 250 7.73 -13.04 -8.53
C GLU A 250 8.26 -12.20 -9.72
N GLU A 251 7.38 -11.47 -10.41
CA GLU A 251 7.77 -10.56 -11.47
C GLU A 251 8.47 -9.32 -10.90
N GLU A 252 7.94 -8.74 -9.83
CA GLU A 252 8.55 -7.59 -9.17
C GLU A 252 9.91 -7.92 -8.54
N LYS A 253 10.08 -9.11 -7.97
CA LYS A 253 11.39 -9.57 -7.46
C LYS A 253 12.46 -9.56 -8.54
N LYS A 254 12.13 -9.95 -9.78
CA LYS A 254 13.08 -9.91 -10.91
C LYS A 254 13.49 -8.49 -11.32
N LEU A 255 12.67 -7.48 -11.00
CA LEU A 255 12.93 -6.09 -11.37
C LEU A 255 13.67 -5.31 -10.28
N TYR A 256 13.45 -5.67 -9.01
CA TYR A 256 13.87 -4.85 -7.87
C TYR A 256 14.79 -5.55 -6.88
N VAL A 257 14.98 -6.85 -7.00
CA VAL A 257 15.86 -7.68 -6.15
C VAL A 257 16.86 -8.45 -7.01
#